data_c4b21918e61172ce7b7d4742fd628c11
#
_entry.id   c4b21918e61172ce7b7d4742fd628c11
#
_cell.length_a   1.000
_cell.length_b   1.000
_cell.length_c   1.000
_cell.angle_alpha   90.00
_cell.angle_beta   90.00
_cell.angle_gamma   90.00
#
_symmetry.space_group_name_H-M   'P 1'
#
loop_
_entity.id
_entity.type
_entity.pdbx_description
1 polymer ?
#
loop_
_entity_poly.entity_id
_entity_poly.type
_entity_poly.pdbx_seq_one_letter_code
_entity_poly.pdbx_strand_id
1 'polypeptide(L)'
;MKFPETHPVVLGTVTTPSGLRFLARKKLPADAVEVRVDALLAGKVPAEKIEAALRTKKHPVLLTLRIPAEGGQLAWKVAQRRELFLKLLPHVEAIDVELATVRAMQPVIDEARRTGKNVVLSAHAIQKPATPAQIARWVGRFEPLPATILKIAGRIRSWRDLQQLAALLVNHPGWPLAVMGLGPYAAQSRAVLTALGSRLVYGYLDQPAAPGQPSAAEVRKMALAVKLTK
;
A
#
# COMPACT_ATOMS: atom_id res chain seq x y z
N MET A 1 8.32 -10.46 3.49
CA MET A 1 8.86 -9.11 3.15
C MET A 1 9.40 -8.52 4.44
N LYS A 2 10.64 -8.05 4.46
CA LYS A 2 11.15 -7.29 5.62
C LYS A 2 10.81 -5.82 5.38
N PHE A 3 10.36 -5.12 6.41
CA PHE A 3 10.21 -3.67 6.40
C PHE A 3 11.43 -3.08 7.13
N PRO A 4 12.54 -2.77 6.41
CA PRO A 4 13.74 -2.24 7.03
C PRO A 4 13.45 -0.88 7.67
N GLU A 5 14.17 -0.59 8.77
CA GLU A 5 14.03 0.70 9.45
C GLU A 5 14.94 1.78 8.86
N THR A 6 15.93 1.38 8.08
CA THR A 6 17.00 2.26 7.58
C THR A 6 16.77 2.86 6.21
N HIS A 7 15.80 2.35 5.44
CA HIS A 7 15.45 2.88 4.12
C HIS A 7 14.00 2.56 3.77
N PRO A 8 13.34 3.38 2.94
CA PRO A 8 11.97 3.14 2.51
C PRO A 8 11.91 1.94 1.54
N VAL A 9 10.85 1.15 1.63
CA VAL A 9 10.57 0.07 0.68
C VAL A 9 9.81 0.65 -0.51
N VAL A 10 10.36 0.51 -1.70
CA VAL A 10 9.70 0.90 -2.94
C VAL A 10 8.75 -0.21 -3.39
N LEU A 11 7.47 0.10 -3.45
CA LEU A 11 6.42 -0.79 -3.94
C LEU A 11 6.04 -0.42 -5.37
N GLY A 12 6.12 -1.42 -6.25
CA GLY A 12 5.65 -1.30 -7.62
C GLY A 12 4.22 -1.81 -7.75
N THR A 13 3.25 -0.95 -8.04
CA THR A 13 1.83 -1.33 -8.13
C THR A 13 1.50 -1.93 -9.49
N VAL A 14 0.78 -3.06 -9.49
CA VAL A 14 0.22 -3.75 -10.66
C VAL A 14 -1.30 -3.71 -10.59
N THR A 15 -1.94 -3.19 -11.64
CA THR A 15 -3.39 -2.99 -11.74
C THR A 15 -4.02 -3.58 -13.00
N THR A 16 -3.20 -3.99 -14.00
CA THR A 16 -3.70 -4.48 -15.29
C THR A 16 -3.37 -5.94 -15.55
N PRO A 17 -4.13 -6.61 -16.44
CA PRO A 17 -3.82 -7.98 -16.86
C PRO A 17 -2.39 -8.13 -17.40
N SER A 18 -1.90 -7.16 -18.18
CA SER A 18 -0.54 -7.15 -18.72
C SER A 18 0.52 -6.91 -17.65
N GLY A 19 0.15 -6.26 -16.55
CA GLY A 19 1.04 -5.99 -15.41
C GLY A 19 1.45 -7.25 -14.66
N LEU A 20 0.68 -8.33 -14.69
CA LEU A 20 1.03 -9.59 -14.03
C LEU A 20 2.38 -10.16 -14.49
N ARG A 21 2.83 -9.86 -15.72
CA ARG A 21 4.16 -10.24 -16.22
C ARG A 21 5.31 -9.71 -15.37
N PHE A 22 5.11 -8.61 -14.63
CA PHE A 22 6.16 -8.04 -13.77
C PHE A 22 6.50 -8.96 -12.61
N LEU A 23 5.55 -9.79 -12.14
CA LEU A 23 5.81 -10.75 -11.05
C LEU A 23 6.90 -11.77 -11.40
N ALA A 24 7.03 -12.16 -12.68
CA ALA A 24 8.01 -13.13 -13.15
C ALA A 24 9.36 -12.51 -13.58
N ARG A 25 9.49 -11.19 -13.65
CA ARG A 25 10.75 -10.53 -14.03
C ARG A 25 11.81 -10.70 -12.94
N LYS A 26 13.07 -10.89 -13.35
CA LYS A 26 14.20 -11.00 -12.41
C LYS A 26 14.59 -9.67 -11.75
N LYS A 27 14.42 -8.55 -12.48
CA LYS A 27 14.78 -7.20 -12.01
C LYS A 27 13.61 -6.25 -12.19
N LEU A 28 13.32 -5.48 -11.15
CA LEU A 28 12.31 -4.41 -11.13
C LEU A 28 12.91 -3.15 -10.51
N PRO A 29 12.39 -1.97 -10.84
CA PRO A 29 12.72 -0.74 -10.15
C PRO A 29 11.93 -0.63 -8.82
N ALA A 30 11.71 -1.74 -8.13
CA ALA A 30 10.94 -1.85 -6.89
C ALA A 30 11.51 -2.98 -6.02
N ASP A 31 11.33 -2.89 -4.71
CA ASP A 31 11.76 -3.91 -3.74
C ASP A 31 10.69 -4.99 -3.57
N ALA A 32 9.42 -4.61 -3.77
CA ALA A 32 8.28 -5.50 -3.71
C ALA A 32 7.18 -5.05 -4.69
N VAL A 33 6.20 -5.91 -4.93
CA VAL A 33 5.09 -5.64 -5.84
C VAL A 33 3.78 -5.59 -5.06
N GLU A 34 3.03 -4.49 -5.18
CA GLU A 34 1.62 -4.45 -4.77
C GLU A 34 0.76 -5.02 -5.89
N VAL A 35 0.02 -6.08 -5.62
CA VAL A 35 -0.94 -6.67 -6.56
C VAL A 35 -2.35 -6.22 -6.19
N ARG A 36 -2.96 -5.37 -7.02
CA ARG A 36 -4.32 -4.86 -6.89
C ARG A 36 -5.32 -5.87 -7.47
N VAL A 37 -5.69 -6.85 -6.64
CA VAL A 37 -6.61 -7.92 -7.04
C VAL A 37 -7.97 -7.38 -7.47
N ASP A 38 -8.47 -6.35 -6.77
CA ASP A 38 -9.72 -5.68 -7.14
C ASP A 38 -9.69 -5.12 -8.57
N ALA A 39 -8.59 -4.49 -8.97
CA ALA A 39 -8.41 -3.95 -10.32
C ALA A 39 -8.26 -5.06 -11.37
N LEU A 40 -7.50 -6.10 -11.06
CA LEU A 40 -7.30 -7.24 -11.96
C LEU A 40 -8.61 -7.98 -12.24
N LEU A 41 -9.40 -8.26 -11.21
CA LEU A 41 -10.72 -8.91 -11.36
C LEU A 41 -11.71 -8.02 -12.12
N ALA A 42 -11.71 -6.69 -11.84
CA ALA A 42 -12.50 -5.74 -12.64
C ALA A 42 -12.05 -5.72 -14.11
N GLY A 43 -10.76 -5.89 -14.37
CA GLY A 43 -10.17 -6.11 -15.69
C GLY A 43 -10.39 -7.53 -16.25
N LYS A 44 -11.31 -8.32 -15.67
CA LYS A 44 -11.70 -9.68 -16.09
C LYS A 44 -10.55 -10.71 -16.05
N VAL A 45 -9.55 -10.52 -15.20
CA VAL A 45 -8.53 -11.54 -14.94
C VAL A 45 -9.10 -12.58 -13.96
N PRO A 46 -9.18 -13.87 -14.32
CA PRO A 46 -9.64 -14.90 -13.38
C PRO A 46 -8.76 -15.01 -12.14
N ALA A 47 -9.35 -15.31 -10.99
CA ALA A 47 -8.63 -15.45 -9.72
C ALA A 47 -7.52 -16.51 -9.79
N GLU A 48 -7.76 -17.60 -10.53
CA GLU A 48 -6.81 -18.70 -10.78
C GLU A 48 -5.57 -18.22 -11.53
N LYS A 49 -5.73 -17.29 -12.46
CA LYS A 49 -4.60 -16.68 -13.19
C LYS A 49 -3.78 -15.77 -12.28
N ILE A 50 -4.44 -15.04 -11.38
CA ILE A 50 -3.74 -14.23 -10.37
C ILE A 50 -2.96 -15.15 -9.44
N GLU A 51 -3.58 -16.20 -8.93
CA GLU A 51 -2.94 -17.20 -8.06
C GLU A 51 -1.73 -17.85 -8.73
N ALA A 52 -1.87 -18.28 -9.98
CA ALA A 52 -0.78 -18.86 -10.76
C ALA A 52 0.41 -17.91 -10.91
N ALA A 53 0.14 -16.62 -11.16
CA ALA A 53 1.19 -15.62 -11.24
C ALA A 53 1.88 -15.38 -9.88
N LEU A 54 1.12 -15.41 -8.77
CA LEU A 54 1.66 -15.30 -7.42
C LEU A 54 2.55 -16.50 -7.04
N ARG A 55 2.22 -17.72 -7.49
CA ARG A 55 3.03 -18.93 -7.26
C ARG A 55 4.41 -18.87 -7.94
N THR A 56 4.53 -18.17 -9.07
CA THR A 56 5.76 -18.09 -9.87
C THR A 56 6.53 -16.77 -9.70
N LYS A 57 6.08 -15.90 -8.79
CA LYS A 57 6.67 -14.59 -8.55
C LYS A 57 8.15 -14.65 -8.15
N LYS A 58 8.91 -13.61 -8.50
CA LYS A 58 10.34 -13.44 -8.18
C LYS A 58 10.60 -12.35 -7.15
N HIS A 59 9.57 -11.63 -6.72
CA HIS A 59 9.65 -10.52 -5.78
C HIS A 59 8.63 -10.72 -4.65
N PRO A 60 8.89 -10.17 -3.46
CA PRO A 60 7.89 -10.11 -2.40
C PRO A 60 6.62 -9.39 -2.88
N VAL A 61 5.45 -9.85 -2.42
CA VAL A 61 4.16 -9.29 -2.82
C VAL A 61 3.39 -8.78 -1.61
N LEU A 62 2.84 -7.58 -1.76
CA LEU A 62 1.76 -7.02 -0.95
C LEU A 62 0.44 -7.27 -1.69
N LEU A 63 -0.45 -8.06 -1.10
CA LEU A 63 -1.76 -8.37 -1.65
C LEU A 63 -2.79 -7.33 -1.21
N THR A 64 -3.46 -6.70 -2.17
CA THR A 64 -4.46 -5.65 -1.91
C THR A 64 -5.78 -5.96 -2.61
N LEU A 65 -6.86 -6.04 -1.84
CA LEU A 65 -8.24 -6.14 -2.30
C LEU A 65 -9.00 -4.88 -1.85
N ARG A 66 -8.79 -3.76 -2.56
CA ARG A 66 -9.28 -2.45 -2.15
C ARG A 66 -10.80 -2.34 -2.24
N ILE A 67 -11.43 -1.70 -1.21
CA ILE A 67 -12.87 -1.41 -1.20
C ILE A 67 -13.18 -0.16 -2.04
N PRO A 68 -14.38 -0.06 -2.66
CA PRO A 68 -14.76 1.10 -3.50
C PRO A 68 -14.69 2.44 -2.76
N ALA A 69 -15.07 2.49 -1.50
CA ALA A 69 -15.03 3.71 -0.69
C ALA A 69 -13.62 4.32 -0.58
N GLU A 70 -12.58 3.51 -0.78
CA GLU A 70 -11.17 3.89 -0.72
C GLU A 70 -10.44 3.70 -2.07
N GLY A 71 -11.16 3.74 -3.19
CA GLY A 71 -10.60 3.69 -4.55
C GLY A 71 -10.44 2.30 -5.14
N GLY A 72 -11.16 1.32 -4.61
CA GLY A 72 -11.26 -0.01 -5.21
C GLY A 72 -12.22 -0.04 -6.41
N GLN A 73 -12.05 -1.03 -7.26
CA GLN A 73 -12.80 -1.19 -8.50
C GLN A 73 -13.93 -2.22 -8.40
N LEU A 74 -14.02 -2.96 -7.29
CA LEU A 74 -15.05 -3.98 -7.06
C LEU A 74 -15.75 -3.80 -5.72
N ALA A 75 -17.07 -4.00 -5.72
CA ALA A 75 -17.85 -4.16 -4.49
C ALA A 75 -17.68 -5.61 -3.97
N TRP A 76 -17.40 -5.73 -2.68
CA TRP A 76 -17.15 -7.01 -2.04
C TRP A 76 -18.26 -7.38 -1.07
N LYS A 77 -18.75 -8.62 -1.16
CA LYS A 77 -19.37 -9.26 0.00
C LYS A 77 -18.24 -9.65 0.97
N VAL A 78 -18.43 -9.40 2.27
CA VAL A 78 -17.38 -9.66 3.29
C VAL A 78 -16.84 -11.10 3.21
N ALA A 79 -17.75 -12.09 3.09
CA ALA A 79 -17.36 -13.49 2.99
C ALA A 79 -16.48 -13.79 1.77
N GLN A 80 -16.85 -13.30 0.59
CA GLN A 80 -16.08 -13.49 -0.64
C GLN A 80 -14.70 -12.83 -0.55
N ARG A 81 -14.62 -11.63 0.04
CA ARG A 81 -13.35 -10.94 0.22
C ARG A 81 -12.43 -11.71 1.18
N ARG A 82 -12.96 -12.22 2.30
CA ARG A 82 -12.21 -13.07 3.23
C ARG A 82 -11.69 -14.34 2.56
N GLU A 83 -12.57 -15.06 1.87
CA GLU A 83 -12.23 -16.29 1.16
C GLU A 83 -11.08 -16.07 0.17
N LEU A 84 -11.17 -15.01 -0.64
CA LEU A 84 -10.14 -14.69 -1.61
C LEU A 84 -8.81 -14.28 -0.96
N PHE A 85 -8.85 -13.50 0.12
CA PHE A 85 -7.64 -13.21 0.89
C PHE A 85 -6.99 -14.51 1.40
N LEU A 86 -7.77 -15.38 2.06
CA LEU A 86 -7.25 -16.63 2.62
C LEU A 86 -6.72 -17.58 1.54
N LYS A 87 -7.38 -17.66 0.39
CA LYS A 87 -6.92 -18.44 -0.76
C LYS A 87 -5.55 -17.97 -1.27
N LEU A 88 -5.34 -16.66 -1.39
CA LEU A 88 -4.12 -16.09 -1.96
C LEU A 88 -3.00 -15.86 -0.93
N LEU A 89 -3.33 -15.83 0.36
CA LEU A 89 -2.39 -15.55 1.47
C LEU A 89 -1.14 -16.43 1.49
N PRO A 90 -1.20 -17.76 1.21
CA PRO A 90 -0.01 -18.61 1.19
C PRO A 90 1.07 -18.17 0.19
N HIS A 91 0.66 -17.42 -0.84
CA HIS A 91 1.53 -17.05 -1.96
C HIS A 91 2.10 -15.62 -1.85
N VAL A 92 1.89 -14.92 -0.72
CA VAL A 92 2.31 -13.51 -0.56
C VAL A 92 3.05 -13.29 0.76
N GLU A 93 3.74 -12.18 0.89
CA GLU A 93 4.51 -11.82 2.08
C GLU A 93 3.81 -10.78 2.95
N ALA A 94 2.83 -10.08 2.40
CA ALA A 94 2.07 -9.07 3.12
C ALA A 94 0.65 -8.92 2.56
N ILE A 95 -0.25 -8.40 3.40
CA ILE A 95 -1.62 -8.02 3.01
C ILE A 95 -1.88 -6.56 3.36
N ASP A 96 -2.74 -5.88 2.57
CA ASP A 96 -3.26 -4.53 2.86
C ASP A 96 -4.76 -4.64 3.18
N VAL A 97 -5.14 -4.19 4.37
CA VAL A 97 -6.53 -4.18 4.86
C VAL A 97 -6.87 -2.77 5.33
N GLU A 98 -7.99 -2.22 4.88
CA GLU A 98 -8.42 -0.88 5.31
C GLU A 98 -8.84 -0.87 6.79
N LEU A 99 -8.44 0.18 7.52
CA LEU A 99 -8.87 0.43 8.91
C LEU A 99 -10.40 0.38 9.06
N ALA A 100 -11.12 0.81 8.04
CA ALA A 100 -12.58 0.77 8.02
C ALA A 100 -13.13 -0.66 8.08
N THR A 101 -12.39 -1.65 7.62
CA THR A 101 -12.83 -3.06 7.53
C THR A 101 -12.11 -4.02 8.47
N VAL A 102 -11.22 -3.53 9.34
CA VAL A 102 -10.41 -4.37 10.26
C VAL A 102 -11.26 -5.39 11.01
N ARG A 103 -12.35 -4.95 11.67
CA ARG A 103 -13.25 -5.85 12.42
C ARG A 103 -13.81 -6.97 11.52
N ALA A 104 -14.21 -6.63 10.30
CA ALA A 104 -14.73 -7.61 9.35
C ALA A 104 -13.64 -8.53 8.80
N MET A 105 -12.39 -8.05 8.68
CA MET A 105 -11.26 -8.81 8.15
C MET A 105 -10.38 -9.43 9.24
N GLN A 106 -10.81 -9.40 10.53
CA GLN A 106 -10.01 -9.93 11.64
C GLN A 106 -9.53 -11.37 11.40
N PRO A 107 -10.34 -12.33 10.91
CA PRO A 107 -9.84 -13.69 10.64
C PRO A 107 -8.70 -13.75 9.60
N VAL A 108 -8.70 -12.83 8.63
CA VAL A 108 -7.63 -12.74 7.62
C VAL A 108 -6.35 -12.17 8.25
N ILE A 109 -6.49 -11.15 9.10
CA ILE A 109 -5.38 -10.52 9.82
C ILE A 109 -4.71 -11.53 10.77
N ASP A 110 -5.52 -12.29 11.51
CA ASP A 110 -5.02 -13.30 12.45
C ASP A 110 -4.27 -14.42 11.73
N GLU A 111 -4.81 -14.90 10.60
CA GLU A 111 -4.15 -15.91 9.79
C GLU A 111 -2.85 -15.38 9.15
N ALA A 112 -2.84 -14.14 8.69
CA ALA A 112 -1.63 -13.50 8.20
C ALA A 112 -0.54 -13.45 9.28
N ARG A 113 -0.88 -13.02 10.49
CA ARG A 113 0.04 -12.97 11.63
C ARG A 113 0.51 -14.37 12.03
N ARG A 114 -0.41 -15.34 12.14
CA ARG A 114 -0.08 -16.73 12.48
C ARG A 114 0.91 -17.35 11.50
N THR A 115 0.81 -16.98 10.23
CA THR A 115 1.70 -17.46 9.15
C THR A 115 2.92 -16.55 8.89
N GLY A 116 3.21 -15.60 9.81
CA GLY A 116 4.38 -14.72 9.73
C GLY A 116 4.34 -13.70 8.60
N LYS A 117 3.14 -13.35 8.09
CA LYS A 117 2.97 -12.33 7.05
C LYS A 117 2.87 -10.94 7.67
N ASN A 118 3.33 -9.94 6.93
CA ASN A 118 3.16 -8.55 7.36
C ASN A 118 1.75 -8.06 7.06
N VAL A 119 1.29 -7.09 7.87
CA VAL A 119 -0.02 -6.47 7.71
C VAL A 119 0.15 -4.98 7.50
N VAL A 120 -0.40 -4.44 6.44
CA VAL A 120 -0.56 -3.01 6.23
C VAL A 120 -2.01 -2.67 6.56
N LEU A 121 -2.22 -1.85 7.59
CA LEU A 121 -3.52 -1.27 7.91
C LEU A 121 -3.62 0.08 7.22
N SER A 122 -4.55 0.25 6.30
CA SER A 122 -4.59 1.41 5.42
C SER A 122 -5.83 2.28 5.60
N ALA A 123 -5.70 3.57 5.30
CA ALA A 123 -6.79 4.53 5.19
C ALA A 123 -6.54 5.51 4.04
N HIS A 124 -7.57 5.79 3.25
CA HIS A 124 -7.45 6.60 2.04
C HIS A 124 -8.50 7.72 1.99
N ALA A 125 -8.05 8.96 1.89
CA ALA A 125 -8.89 10.13 1.59
C ALA A 125 -8.72 10.51 0.12
N ILE A 126 -9.51 9.89 -0.77
CA ILE A 126 -9.34 10.01 -2.23
C ILE A 126 -10.07 11.19 -2.86
N GLN A 127 -11.22 11.58 -2.30
CA GLN A 127 -12.11 12.61 -2.87
C GLN A 127 -11.70 14.03 -2.46
N LYS A 128 -11.40 14.21 -1.18
CA LYS A 128 -11.02 15.48 -0.56
C LYS A 128 -9.88 15.25 0.43
N PRO A 129 -9.09 16.30 0.79
CA PRO A 129 -8.09 16.20 1.83
C PRO A 129 -8.68 15.66 3.14
N ALA A 130 -7.91 14.83 3.84
CA ALA A 130 -8.30 14.34 5.16
C ALA A 130 -8.29 15.51 6.16
N THR A 131 -9.31 15.60 7.01
CA THR A 131 -9.31 16.57 8.10
C THR A 131 -8.41 16.13 9.25
N PRO A 132 -7.90 17.06 10.09
CA PRO A 132 -7.12 16.69 11.28
C PRO A 132 -7.86 15.71 12.19
N ALA A 133 -9.16 15.87 12.39
CA ALA A 133 -9.99 14.95 13.19
C ALA A 133 -10.09 13.55 12.55
N GLN A 134 -10.15 13.46 11.23
CA GLN A 134 -10.14 12.18 10.52
C GLN A 134 -8.79 11.46 10.65
N ILE A 135 -7.70 12.20 10.51
CA ILE A 135 -6.34 11.69 10.70
C ILE A 135 -6.16 11.19 12.14
N ALA A 136 -6.53 11.99 13.14
CA ALA A 136 -6.45 11.59 14.55
C ALA A 136 -7.24 10.31 14.84
N ARG A 137 -8.42 10.16 14.21
CA ARG A 137 -9.24 8.94 14.34
C ARG A 137 -8.55 7.71 13.72
N TRP A 138 -7.86 7.86 12.60
CA TRP A 138 -7.10 6.77 11.99
C TRP A 138 -5.92 6.36 12.85
N VAL A 139 -5.16 7.35 13.34
CA VAL A 139 -4.03 7.12 14.26
C VAL A 139 -4.49 6.45 15.55
N GLY A 140 -5.58 6.92 16.17
CA GLY A 140 -6.12 6.36 17.41
C GLY A 140 -6.70 4.95 17.27
N ARG A 141 -6.86 4.43 16.04
CA ARG A 141 -7.26 3.03 15.78
C ARG A 141 -6.07 2.11 15.50
N PHE A 142 -4.88 2.67 15.43
CA PHE A 142 -3.69 1.91 15.12
C PHE A 142 -2.90 1.64 16.40
N GLU A 143 -2.66 0.37 16.66
CA GLU A 143 -1.68 -0.07 17.66
C GLU A 143 -0.44 -0.55 16.94
N PRO A 144 0.75 0.02 17.24
CA PRO A 144 2.01 -0.46 16.69
C PRO A 144 2.27 -1.89 17.15
N LEU A 145 2.04 -2.86 16.27
CA LEU A 145 2.35 -4.26 16.51
C LEU A 145 3.51 -4.71 15.62
N PRO A 146 4.28 -5.73 16.02
CA PRO A 146 5.33 -6.28 15.16
C PRO A 146 4.79 -6.63 13.77
N ALA A 147 5.58 -6.36 12.75
CA ALA A 147 5.23 -6.62 11.34
C ALA A 147 3.96 -5.91 10.84
N THR A 148 3.50 -4.83 11.50
CA THR A 148 2.33 -4.05 11.08
C THR A 148 2.74 -2.62 10.72
N ILE A 149 2.19 -2.09 9.61
CA ILE A 149 2.40 -0.70 9.17
C ILE A 149 1.05 0.00 9.08
N LEU A 150 0.95 1.24 9.59
CA LEU A 150 -0.15 2.14 9.29
C LEU A 150 0.15 2.91 8.00
N LYS A 151 -0.70 2.72 6.99
CA LYS A 151 -0.62 3.43 5.71
C LYS A 151 -1.73 4.46 5.62
N ILE A 152 -1.36 5.72 5.39
CA ILE A 152 -2.31 6.82 5.17
C ILE A 152 -2.03 7.45 3.81
N ALA A 153 -3.02 7.43 2.92
CA ALA A 153 -2.98 8.12 1.63
C ALA A 153 -4.03 9.23 1.60
N GLY A 154 -3.59 10.47 1.50
CA GLY A 154 -4.45 11.64 1.54
C GLY A 154 -4.40 12.45 0.25
N ARG A 155 -5.55 12.92 -0.23
CA ARG A 155 -5.58 13.89 -1.33
C ARG A 155 -4.90 15.18 -0.89
N ILE A 156 -4.05 15.73 -1.77
CA ILE A 156 -3.35 16.99 -1.56
C ILE A 156 -3.81 17.97 -2.63
N ARG A 157 -4.37 19.12 -2.22
CA ARG A 157 -4.76 20.25 -3.07
C ARG A 157 -3.89 21.46 -2.83
N SER A 158 -3.23 21.52 -1.67
CA SER A 158 -2.40 22.63 -1.21
C SER A 158 -1.20 22.15 -0.41
N TRP A 159 -0.23 23.03 -0.19
CA TRP A 159 0.90 22.77 0.72
C TRP A 159 0.45 22.55 2.17
N ARG A 160 -0.66 23.14 2.58
CA ARG A 160 -1.25 22.91 3.91
C ARG A 160 -1.69 21.44 4.08
N ASP A 161 -2.26 20.83 3.04
CA ASP A 161 -2.63 19.41 3.09
C ASP A 161 -1.38 18.52 3.21
N LEU A 162 -0.30 18.88 2.51
CA LEU A 162 0.98 18.18 2.63
C LEU A 162 1.58 18.31 4.03
N GLN A 163 1.54 19.51 4.62
CA GLN A 163 1.99 19.75 6.00
C GLN A 163 1.22 18.89 7.01
N GLN A 164 -0.10 18.74 6.86
CA GLN A 164 -0.88 17.86 7.73
C GLN A 164 -0.45 16.40 7.64
N LEU A 165 -0.14 15.91 6.45
CA LEU A 165 0.37 14.56 6.28
C LEU A 165 1.81 14.42 6.81
N ALA A 166 2.65 15.43 6.61
CA ALA A 166 4.02 15.45 7.15
C ALA A 166 4.03 15.43 8.68
N ALA A 167 3.10 16.15 9.31
CA ALA A 167 2.96 16.17 10.77
C ALA A 167 2.74 14.77 11.38
N LEU A 168 2.14 13.83 10.65
CA LEU A 168 2.01 12.44 11.10
C LEU A 168 3.38 11.80 11.37
N LEU A 169 4.31 11.98 10.44
CA LEU A 169 5.66 11.40 10.56
C LEU A 169 6.49 12.09 11.65
N VAL A 170 6.37 13.41 11.73
CA VAL A 170 7.09 14.23 12.70
C VAL A 170 6.60 13.99 14.14
N ASN A 171 5.29 13.87 14.32
CA ASN A 171 4.68 13.72 15.65
C ASN A 171 4.67 12.27 16.17
N HIS A 172 4.97 11.28 15.32
CA HIS A 172 5.02 9.88 15.71
C HIS A 172 6.37 9.25 15.32
N PRO A 173 7.49 9.73 15.88
CA PRO A 173 8.82 9.20 15.58
C PRO A 173 8.89 7.71 15.97
N GLY A 174 9.51 6.91 15.11
CA GLY A 174 9.65 5.46 15.34
C GLY A 174 8.43 4.61 15.00
N TRP A 175 7.26 5.23 14.77
CA TRP A 175 6.10 4.47 14.35
C TRP A 175 6.28 3.90 12.93
N PRO A 176 5.76 2.69 12.67
CA PRO A 176 5.82 2.08 11.34
C PRO A 176 4.78 2.71 10.41
N LEU A 177 5.06 3.94 9.95
CA LEU A 177 4.14 4.73 9.13
C LEU A 177 4.53 4.69 7.66
N ALA A 178 3.51 4.61 6.78
CA ALA A 178 3.61 4.85 5.35
C ALA A 178 2.62 5.96 4.97
N VAL A 179 3.13 7.13 4.65
CA VAL A 179 2.30 8.31 4.38
C VAL A 179 2.56 8.79 2.95
N MET A 180 1.50 9.08 2.21
CA MET A 180 1.61 9.55 0.83
C MET A 180 0.48 10.49 0.44
N GLY A 181 0.79 11.40 -0.49
CA GLY A 181 -0.18 12.28 -1.11
C GLY A 181 -0.73 11.73 -2.41
N LEU A 182 -1.98 12.08 -2.72
CA LEU A 182 -2.67 11.80 -3.97
C LEU A 182 -3.05 13.11 -4.67
N GLY A 183 -3.11 13.09 -6.00
CA GLY A 183 -3.50 14.25 -6.80
C GLY A 183 -2.30 15.06 -7.34
N PRO A 184 -2.46 16.38 -7.61
CA PRO A 184 -1.47 17.16 -8.36
C PRO A 184 -0.07 17.23 -7.72
N TYR A 185 0.01 17.13 -6.39
CA TYR A 185 1.28 17.13 -5.65
C TYR A 185 1.76 15.73 -5.24
N ALA A 186 1.28 14.69 -5.90
CA ALA A 186 1.59 13.32 -5.55
C ALA A 186 3.10 12.99 -5.63
N ALA A 187 3.78 13.45 -6.67
CA ALA A 187 5.22 13.22 -6.84
C ALA A 187 6.05 13.96 -5.77
N GLN A 188 5.77 15.26 -5.55
CA GLN A 188 6.43 16.08 -4.54
C GLN A 188 6.21 15.53 -3.13
N SER A 189 4.99 15.07 -2.83
CA SER A 189 4.68 14.45 -1.54
C SER A 189 5.52 13.22 -1.26
N ARG A 190 5.81 12.41 -2.28
CA ARG A 190 6.64 11.22 -2.10
C ARG A 190 8.07 11.58 -1.71
N ALA A 191 8.65 12.59 -2.33
CA ALA A 191 9.99 13.05 -1.96
C ALA A 191 10.01 13.55 -0.50
N VAL A 192 9.11 14.48 -0.15
CA VAL A 192 9.05 15.09 1.21
C VAL A 192 8.72 14.05 2.27
N LEU A 193 7.65 13.26 2.08
CA LEU A 193 7.20 12.31 3.11
C LEU A 193 8.16 11.13 3.26
N THR A 194 8.87 10.75 2.20
CA THR A 194 9.94 9.75 2.28
C THR A 194 11.12 10.29 3.09
N ALA A 195 11.52 11.53 2.86
CA ALA A 195 12.58 12.18 3.64
C ALA A 195 12.24 12.32 5.13
N LEU A 196 10.95 12.44 5.45
CA LEU A 196 10.44 12.48 6.83
C LEU A 196 10.22 11.07 7.45
N GLY A 197 10.58 10.00 6.76
CA GLY A 197 10.56 8.65 7.32
C GLY A 197 9.37 7.76 6.91
N SER A 198 8.62 8.11 5.85
CA SER A 198 7.61 7.19 5.30
C SER A 198 8.24 5.86 4.88
N ARG A 199 7.78 4.74 5.47
CA ARG A 199 8.39 3.42 5.31
C ARG A 199 8.09 2.74 3.97
N LEU A 200 6.95 3.05 3.36
CA LEU A 200 6.55 2.52 2.06
C LEU A 200 6.34 3.65 1.07
N VAL A 201 6.88 3.51 -0.13
CA VAL A 201 6.73 4.48 -1.21
C VAL A 201 6.23 3.77 -2.46
N TYR A 202 5.11 4.22 -3.01
CA TYR A 202 4.39 3.54 -4.08
C TYR A 202 4.58 4.25 -5.43
N GLY A 203 4.97 3.48 -6.45
CA GLY A 203 4.95 3.87 -7.85
C GLY A 203 4.29 2.78 -8.70
N TYR A 204 3.81 3.11 -9.90
CA TYR A 204 3.23 2.11 -10.78
C TYR A 204 4.30 1.33 -11.57
N LEU A 205 4.01 0.08 -11.92
CA LEU A 205 4.82 -0.75 -12.84
C LEU A 205 4.22 -0.80 -14.24
N ASP A 206 2.90 -0.80 -14.33
CA ASP A 206 2.15 -0.93 -15.58
C ASP A 206 1.46 0.39 -15.98
N GLN A 207 0.61 0.91 -15.12
CA GLN A 207 -0.06 2.19 -15.30
C GLN A 207 -0.39 2.85 -13.96
N PRO A 208 -0.58 4.18 -13.92
CA PRO A 208 -0.97 4.87 -12.69
C PRO A 208 -2.26 4.30 -12.10
N ALA A 209 -2.22 3.95 -10.81
CA ALA A 209 -3.39 3.53 -10.04
C ALA A 209 -4.19 4.72 -9.47
N ALA A 210 -3.60 5.92 -9.51
CA ALA A 210 -4.20 7.17 -9.06
C ALA A 210 -3.63 8.36 -9.85
N PRO A 211 -4.40 9.45 -10.03
CA PRO A 211 -3.91 10.66 -10.69
C PRO A 211 -2.62 11.20 -10.05
N GLY A 212 -1.63 11.50 -10.89
CA GLY A 212 -0.34 12.04 -10.46
C GLY A 212 0.61 11.02 -9.82
N GLN A 213 0.27 9.74 -9.79
CA GLN A 213 1.18 8.71 -9.29
C GLN A 213 2.40 8.59 -10.21
N PRO A 214 3.65 8.72 -9.70
CA PRO A 214 4.86 8.48 -10.47
C PRO A 214 5.08 6.98 -10.72
N SER A 215 5.92 6.66 -11.70
CA SER A 215 6.37 5.29 -11.94
C SER A 215 7.25 4.77 -10.78
N ALA A 216 7.35 3.44 -10.65
CA ALA A 216 8.24 2.83 -9.67
C ALA A 216 9.72 3.20 -9.92
N ALA A 217 10.12 3.44 -11.18
CA ALA A 217 11.46 3.87 -11.52
C ALA A 217 11.78 5.29 -11.01
N GLU A 218 10.83 6.23 -11.13
CA GLU A 218 10.96 7.60 -10.60
C GLU A 218 11.01 7.57 -9.07
N VAL A 219 10.11 6.80 -8.45
CA VAL A 219 10.08 6.64 -6.99
C VAL A 219 11.38 6.02 -6.46
N ARG A 220 11.94 5.04 -7.19
CA ARG A 220 13.23 4.42 -6.82
C ARG A 220 14.37 5.44 -6.81
N LYS A 221 14.43 6.33 -7.80
CA LYS A 221 15.42 7.42 -7.84
C LYS A 221 15.27 8.35 -6.63
N MET A 222 14.04 8.74 -6.29
CA MET A 222 13.75 9.57 -5.11
C MET A 222 14.16 8.87 -3.81
N ALA A 223 13.80 7.60 -3.64
CA ALA A 223 14.09 6.83 -2.43
C ALA A 223 15.60 6.61 -2.21
N LEU A 224 16.37 6.43 -3.27
CA LEU A 224 17.83 6.29 -3.18
C LEU A 224 18.54 7.58 -2.75
N ALA A 225 17.95 8.74 -3.04
CA ALA A 225 18.47 10.04 -2.62
C ALA A 225 18.19 10.34 -1.14
N VAL A 226 17.29 9.58 -0.50
CA VAL A 226 16.89 9.75 0.89
C VAL A 226 17.55 8.67 1.75
N LYS A 227 18.51 9.07 2.62
CA LYS A 227 18.96 8.23 3.73
C LYS A 227 18.07 8.56 4.92
N LEU A 228 17.29 7.57 5.39
CA LEU A 228 16.59 7.72 6.66
C LEU A 228 17.63 7.83 7.76
N THR A 229 17.77 9.01 8.36
CA THR A 229 18.56 9.20 9.60
C THR A 229 17.79 8.52 10.74
N LYS A 230 18.53 7.76 11.56
CA LYS A 230 17.99 7.16 12.79
C LYS A 230 17.63 8.23 13.80
#